data_b898e5f699207fe6909599323b753fc6
#
_entry.id   b898e5f699207fe6909599323b753fc6
#
_cell.length_a   1.000
_cell.length_b   1.000
_cell.length_c   1.000
_cell.angle_alpha   90.00
_cell.angle_beta   90.00
_cell.angle_gamma   90.00
#
_symmetry.space_group_name_H-M   'P 1'
#
loop_
_entity.id
_entity.type
_entity.pdbx_description
1 polymer ?
#
loop_
_entity_poly.entity_id
_entity_poly.type
_entity_poly.pdbx_seq_one_letter_code
_entity_poly.pdbx_strand_id
1 'polypeptide(L)'
;MLLIFCALVSTGALWGIETVAHSKHRLSVLLFLIWLFLFIVGNHEVADYGNYLIEYQRIDWSGIRLNYWAFDFIQCISKSLGLSFDGFRAIIYMIGLFFVGVFVRKTSGWSILFFFFYSTAVYNFLNK
;
A
#
# COMPACT_ATOMS: atom_id res chain seq x y z
N MET A 1 7.97 -2.23 -14.40
CA MET A 1 8.46 -0.95 -14.99
C MET A 1 7.36 -0.15 -15.68
N LEU A 2 6.63 -0.69 -16.67
CA LEU A 2 5.57 0.02 -17.40
C LEU A 2 4.49 0.59 -16.48
N LEU A 3 4.02 -0.17 -15.51
CA LEU A 3 2.95 0.22 -14.58
C LEU A 3 3.35 1.42 -13.70
N ILE A 4 4.60 1.46 -13.23
CA ILE A 4 5.14 2.60 -12.47
C ILE A 4 5.23 3.84 -13.35
N PHE A 5 5.70 3.68 -14.59
CA PHE A 5 5.78 4.78 -15.53
C PHE A 5 4.39 5.36 -15.83
N CYS A 6 3.40 4.51 -16.12
CA CYS A 6 2.02 4.93 -16.31
C CYS A 6 1.44 5.64 -15.07
N ALA A 7 1.74 5.14 -13.86
CA ALA A 7 1.32 5.75 -12.61
C ALA A 7 1.89 7.17 -12.45
N LEU A 8 3.18 7.34 -12.70
CA LEU A 8 3.85 8.63 -12.59
C LEU A 8 3.34 9.65 -13.62
N VAL A 9 3.20 9.21 -14.88
CA VAL A 9 2.71 10.07 -15.96
C VAL A 9 1.27 10.51 -15.71
N SER A 10 0.37 9.58 -15.38
CA SER A 10 -1.05 9.89 -15.17
C SER A 10 -1.27 10.76 -13.92
N THR A 11 -0.56 10.46 -12.83
CA THR A 11 -0.63 11.26 -11.61
C THR A 11 -0.04 12.65 -11.78
N GLY A 12 1.09 12.75 -12.49
CA GLY A 12 1.74 14.03 -12.80
C GLY A 12 0.90 14.91 -13.71
N ALA A 13 0.26 14.32 -14.74
CA ALA A 13 -0.65 15.04 -15.62
C ALA A 13 -1.86 15.59 -14.86
N LEU A 14 -2.49 14.77 -14.01
CA LEU A 14 -3.62 15.21 -13.21
C LEU A 14 -3.21 16.30 -12.21
N TRP A 15 -2.05 16.17 -11.58
CA TRP A 15 -1.50 17.21 -10.70
C TRP A 15 -1.28 18.54 -11.43
N GLY A 16 -0.73 18.50 -12.65
CA GLY A 16 -0.57 19.68 -13.49
C GLY A 16 -1.89 20.38 -13.79
N ILE A 17 -2.93 19.60 -14.13
CA ILE A 17 -4.28 20.12 -14.36
C ILE A 17 -4.86 20.76 -13.10
N GLU A 18 -4.77 20.10 -11.96
CA GLU A 18 -5.27 20.60 -10.66
C GLU A 18 -4.54 21.88 -10.23
N THR A 19 -3.22 22.00 -10.54
CA THR A 19 -2.43 23.18 -10.23
C THR A 19 -2.89 24.37 -11.07
N VAL A 20 -3.09 24.19 -12.37
CA VAL A 20 -3.59 25.24 -13.29
C VAL A 20 -5.00 25.67 -12.92
N ALA A 21 -5.84 24.73 -12.52
CA ALA A 21 -7.22 24.99 -12.10
C ALA A 21 -7.33 25.57 -10.68
N HIS A 22 -6.23 25.80 -9.98
CA HIS A 22 -6.20 26.19 -8.56
C HIS A 22 -7.05 25.29 -7.65
N SER A 23 -7.22 24.04 -8.06
CA SER A 23 -7.99 23.05 -7.32
C SER A 23 -7.13 22.38 -6.24
N LYS A 24 -7.79 21.77 -5.25
CA LYS A 24 -7.08 20.97 -4.24
C LYS A 24 -6.65 19.64 -4.90
N HIS A 25 -5.40 19.27 -4.77
CA HIS A 25 -4.77 18.05 -5.33
C HIS A 25 -5.36 16.73 -4.77
N ARG A 26 -6.69 16.61 -4.73
CA ARG A 26 -7.38 15.45 -4.14
C ARG A 26 -7.41 14.26 -5.09
N LEU A 27 -7.65 14.53 -6.37
CA LEU A 27 -7.78 13.48 -7.38
C LEU A 27 -6.42 12.89 -7.74
N SER A 28 -5.39 13.73 -7.84
CA SER A 28 -4.01 13.26 -8.10
C SER A 28 -3.49 12.38 -6.97
N VAL A 29 -3.73 12.77 -5.72
CA VAL A 29 -3.36 11.96 -4.54
C VAL A 29 -4.14 10.64 -4.53
N LEU A 30 -5.45 10.67 -4.78
CA LEU A 30 -6.26 9.47 -4.83
C LEU A 30 -5.80 8.51 -5.94
N LEU A 31 -5.57 9.03 -7.15
CA LEU A 31 -5.11 8.22 -8.27
C LEU A 31 -3.75 7.58 -7.95
N PHE A 32 -2.85 8.34 -7.36
CA PHE A 32 -1.54 7.81 -6.95
C PHE A 32 -1.66 6.70 -5.90
N LEU A 33 -2.52 6.86 -4.89
CA LEU A 33 -2.77 5.83 -3.88
C LEU A 33 -3.35 4.55 -4.50
N ILE A 34 -4.26 4.68 -5.47
CA ILE A 34 -4.80 3.54 -6.22
C ILE A 34 -3.68 2.81 -6.97
N TRP A 35 -2.83 3.54 -7.70
CA TRP A 35 -1.70 2.94 -8.41
C TRP A 35 -0.70 2.26 -7.48
N LEU A 36 -0.39 2.89 -6.36
CA LEU A 36 0.50 2.32 -5.35
C LEU A 36 -0.09 1.04 -4.75
N PHE A 37 -1.38 1.04 -4.45
CA PHE A 37 -2.11 -0.13 -3.98
C PHE A 37 -2.02 -1.29 -4.97
N LEU A 38 -2.37 -1.05 -6.23
CA LEU A 38 -2.31 -2.08 -7.28
C LEU A 38 -0.90 -2.63 -7.47
N PHE A 39 0.11 -1.77 -7.38
CA PHE A 39 1.50 -2.18 -7.49
C PHE A 39 1.94 -3.07 -6.33
N ILE A 40 1.63 -2.69 -5.09
CA ILE A 40 2.04 -3.45 -3.90
C ILE A 40 1.30 -4.78 -3.82
N VAL A 41 -0.01 -4.78 -4.04
CA VAL A 41 -0.82 -6.02 -3.97
C VAL A 41 -0.49 -6.97 -5.11
N GLY A 42 -0.24 -6.44 -6.31
CA GLY A 42 0.12 -7.25 -7.49
C GLY A 42 1.56 -7.79 -7.47
N ASN A 43 2.42 -7.31 -6.56
CA ASN A 43 3.79 -7.79 -6.48
C ASN A 43 3.89 -9.01 -5.56
N HIS A 44 4.11 -10.18 -6.18
CA HIS A 44 4.34 -11.45 -5.48
C HIS A 44 5.83 -11.84 -5.42
N GLU A 45 6.71 -11.07 -6.04
CA GLU A 45 8.16 -11.32 -6.10
C GLU A 45 8.92 -10.73 -4.89
N VAL A 46 8.20 -10.39 -3.81
CA VAL A 46 8.83 -9.92 -2.56
C VAL A 46 9.53 -11.11 -1.89
N ALA A 47 10.78 -10.91 -1.49
CA ALA A 47 11.63 -11.98 -0.92
C ALA A 47 10.94 -12.78 0.22
N ASP A 48 10.11 -12.10 1.02
CA ASP A 48 9.44 -12.72 2.17
C ASP A 48 8.01 -13.20 1.88
N TYR A 49 7.50 -13.05 0.64
CA TYR A 49 6.13 -13.44 0.31
C TYR A 49 5.82 -14.88 0.70
N GLY A 50 6.71 -15.81 0.34
CA GLY A 50 6.54 -17.23 0.62
C GLY A 50 6.52 -17.53 2.13
N ASN A 51 7.37 -16.88 2.89
CA ASN A 51 7.43 -17.05 4.34
C ASN A 51 6.14 -16.57 5.01
N TYR A 52 5.65 -15.38 4.66
CA TYR A 52 4.40 -14.85 5.19
C TYR A 52 3.17 -15.66 4.74
N LEU A 53 3.18 -16.22 3.53
CA LEU A 53 2.12 -17.10 3.06
C LEU A 53 2.06 -18.38 3.92
N ILE A 54 3.20 -19.01 4.18
CA ILE A 54 3.28 -20.21 5.02
C ILE A 54 2.83 -19.88 6.45
N GLU A 55 3.25 -18.74 6.99
CA GLU A 55 2.85 -18.28 8.32
C GLU A 55 1.32 -18.07 8.38
N TYR A 56 0.73 -17.38 7.41
CA TYR A 56 -0.71 -17.18 7.32
C TYR A 56 -1.50 -18.49 7.25
N GLN A 57 -0.98 -19.50 6.53
CA GLN A 57 -1.62 -20.81 6.44
C GLN A 57 -1.58 -21.58 7.76
N ARG A 58 -0.53 -21.39 8.56
CA ARG A 58 -0.32 -22.12 9.83
C ARG A 58 -0.95 -21.46 11.03
N ILE A 59 -1.13 -20.13 11.01
CA ILE A 59 -1.63 -19.39 12.17
C ILE A 59 -3.03 -19.85 12.57
N ASP A 60 -3.23 -19.99 13.86
CA ASP A 60 -4.51 -20.24 14.51
C ASP A 60 -4.62 -19.41 15.80
N TRP A 61 -5.78 -19.45 16.45
CA TRP A 61 -6.03 -18.69 17.66
C TRP A 61 -5.13 -19.09 18.85
N SER A 62 -4.57 -20.30 18.84
CA SER A 62 -3.66 -20.80 19.86
C SER A 62 -2.20 -20.37 19.62
N GLY A 63 -1.88 -19.98 18.39
CA GLY A 63 -0.54 -19.60 17.95
C GLY A 63 -0.24 -18.10 18.02
N ILE A 64 -1.10 -17.27 18.64
CA ILE A 64 -0.91 -15.82 18.73
C ILE A 64 0.30 -15.50 19.60
N ARG A 65 1.28 -14.81 19.01
CA ARG A 65 2.54 -14.44 19.69
C ARG A 65 2.38 -13.07 20.37
N LEU A 66 2.79 -12.96 21.63
CA LEU A 66 2.66 -11.72 22.41
C LEU A 66 3.33 -10.50 21.73
N ASN A 67 4.49 -10.71 21.10
CA ASN A 67 5.23 -9.63 20.43
C ASN A 67 4.59 -9.15 19.12
N TYR A 68 3.75 -9.96 18.52
CA TYR A 68 3.09 -9.67 17.22
C TYR A 68 1.57 -9.81 17.31
N TRP A 69 1.01 -9.75 18.53
CA TRP A 69 -0.38 -10.09 18.82
C TRP A 69 -1.38 -9.37 17.89
N ALA A 70 -1.17 -8.09 17.59
CA ALA A 70 -2.08 -7.33 16.74
C ALA A 70 -2.07 -7.85 15.30
N PHE A 71 -0.89 -8.17 14.76
CA PHE A 71 -0.76 -8.70 13.41
C PHE A 71 -1.32 -10.13 13.32
N ASP A 72 -0.93 -11.00 14.26
CA ASP A 72 -1.42 -12.37 14.35
C ASP A 72 -2.94 -12.41 14.54
N PHE A 73 -3.51 -11.52 15.35
CA PHE A 73 -4.94 -11.38 15.57
C PHE A 73 -5.70 -11.02 14.29
N ILE A 74 -5.19 -10.05 13.51
CA ILE A 74 -5.79 -9.67 12.23
C ILE A 74 -5.69 -10.82 11.23
N GLN A 75 -4.58 -11.57 11.22
CA GLN A 75 -4.44 -12.77 10.38
C GLN A 75 -5.49 -13.82 10.75
N CYS A 76 -5.68 -14.12 12.03
CA CYS A 76 -6.68 -15.08 12.51
C CYS A 76 -8.10 -14.67 12.12
N ILE A 77 -8.47 -13.39 12.29
CA ILE A 77 -9.78 -12.86 11.86
C ILE A 77 -9.94 -13.03 10.34
N SER A 78 -8.95 -12.62 9.56
CA SER A 78 -9.00 -12.69 8.10
C SER A 78 -9.18 -14.12 7.62
N LYS A 79 -8.46 -15.06 8.22
CA LYS A 79 -8.58 -16.49 7.94
C LYS A 79 -9.95 -17.04 8.34
N SER A 80 -10.49 -16.63 9.49
CA SER A 80 -11.83 -17.01 9.95
C SER A 80 -12.95 -16.50 9.01
N LEU A 81 -12.71 -15.37 8.34
CA LEU A 81 -13.60 -14.83 7.31
C LEU A 81 -13.41 -15.49 5.94
N GLY A 82 -12.55 -16.50 5.82
CA GLY A 82 -12.29 -17.21 4.57
C GLY A 82 -11.46 -16.41 3.55
N LEU A 83 -10.78 -15.37 3.96
CA LEU A 83 -9.93 -14.58 3.06
C LEU A 83 -8.67 -15.36 2.68
N SER A 84 -8.27 -15.26 1.42
CA SER A 84 -6.95 -15.71 0.98
C SER A 84 -5.85 -14.81 1.56
N PHE A 85 -4.60 -15.27 1.53
CA PHE A 85 -3.46 -14.46 1.94
C PHE A 85 -3.37 -13.13 1.15
N ASP A 86 -3.65 -13.15 -0.14
CA ASP A 86 -3.65 -11.93 -0.95
C ASP A 86 -4.80 -10.98 -0.57
N GLY A 87 -5.96 -11.52 -0.21
CA GLY A 87 -7.07 -10.75 0.33
C GLY A 87 -6.71 -10.08 1.67
N PHE A 88 -6.05 -10.81 2.57
CA PHE A 88 -5.51 -10.26 3.81
C PHE A 88 -4.50 -9.13 3.54
N ARG A 89 -3.53 -9.37 2.65
CA ARG A 89 -2.55 -8.34 2.24
C ARG A 89 -3.24 -7.09 1.69
N ALA A 90 -4.21 -7.27 0.79
CA ALA A 90 -4.94 -6.16 0.21
C ALA A 90 -5.60 -5.27 1.28
N ILE A 91 -6.22 -5.87 2.30
CA ILE A 91 -6.85 -5.13 3.41
C ILE A 91 -5.81 -4.36 4.22
N ILE A 92 -4.71 -5.01 4.61
CA ILE A 92 -3.64 -4.36 5.38
C ILE A 92 -3.04 -3.18 4.63
N TYR A 93 -2.73 -3.35 3.34
CA TYR A 93 -2.19 -2.26 2.53
C TYR A 93 -3.21 -1.14 2.30
N MET A 94 -4.48 -1.46 2.12
CA MET A 94 -5.55 -0.46 2.00
C MET A 94 -5.64 0.41 3.26
N ILE A 95 -5.63 -0.21 4.44
CA ILE A 95 -5.64 0.50 5.73
C ILE A 95 -4.38 1.37 5.87
N GLY A 96 -3.20 0.82 5.59
CA GLY A 96 -1.93 1.55 5.64
C GLY A 96 -1.93 2.76 4.72
N LEU A 97 -2.32 2.58 3.46
CA LEU A 97 -2.39 3.66 2.47
C LEU A 97 -3.44 4.71 2.82
N PHE A 98 -4.56 4.31 3.43
CA PHE A 98 -5.55 5.27 3.94
C PHE A 98 -4.94 6.20 4.99
N PHE A 99 -4.23 5.65 5.98
CA PHE A 99 -3.57 6.47 7.01
C PHE A 99 -2.47 7.35 6.43
N VAL A 100 -1.68 6.83 5.51
CA VAL A 100 -0.66 7.61 4.80
C VAL A 100 -1.31 8.75 4.00
N GLY A 101 -2.40 8.49 3.30
CA GLY A 101 -3.14 9.50 2.55
C GLY A 101 -3.71 10.60 3.45
N VAL A 102 -4.28 10.24 4.62
CA VAL A 102 -4.77 11.20 5.61
C VAL A 102 -3.63 12.03 6.18
N PHE A 103 -2.51 11.39 6.53
CA PHE A 103 -1.34 12.07 7.06
C PHE A 103 -0.76 13.09 6.07
N VAL A 104 -0.50 12.65 4.84
CA VAL A 104 0.05 13.51 3.80
C VAL A 104 -0.87 14.69 3.48
N ARG A 105 -2.17 14.45 3.45
CA ARG A 105 -3.15 15.53 3.23
C ARG A 105 -3.14 16.59 4.33
N LYS A 106 -2.82 16.20 5.56
CA LYS A 106 -2.78 17.13 6.71
C LYS A 106 -1.47 17.90 6.82
N THR A 107 -0.35 17.26 6.42
CA THR A 107 0.99 17.76 6.73
C THR A 107 1.69 18.47 5.58
N SER A 108 1.27 18.27 4.33
CA SER A 108 2.08 18.69 3.18
C SER A 108 1.27 19.30 2.05
N GLY A 109 1.63 20.55 1.69
CA GLY A 109 1.29 21.10 0.37
C GLY A 109 2.06 20.43 -0.79
N TRP A 110 3.05 19.57 -0.48
CA TRP A 110 3.94 18.87 -1.41
C TRP A 110 3.66 17.36 -1.45
N SER A 111 2.42 16.98 -1.29
CA SER A 111 1.96 15.58 -1.18
C SER A 111 2.55 14.65 -2.25
N ILE A 112 2.62 15.11 -3.48
CA ILE A 112 3.07 14.29 -4.60
C ILE A 112 4.57 14.02 -4.57
N LEU A 113 5.38 15.02 -4.19
CA LEU A 113 6.82 14.83 -4.03
C LEU A 113 7.13 13.82 -2.92
N PHE A 114 6.42 13.89 -1.80
CA PHE A 114 6.56 12.90 -0.73
C PHE A 114 6.23 11.48 -1.22
N PHE A 115 5.13 11.30 -1.94
CA PHE A 115 4.77 10.01 -2.51
C PHE A 115 5.75 9.51 -3.57
N PHE A 116 6.31 10.41 -4.36
CA PHE A 116 7.36 10.06 -5.32
C PHE A 116 8.59 9.47 -4.64
N PHE A 117 9.12 10.15 -3.61
CA PHE A 117 10.24 9.64 -2.84
C PHE A 117 9.90 8.35 -2.09
N TYR A 118 8.71 8.26 -1.52
CA TYR A 118 8.26 7.05 -0.82
C TYR A 118 8.15 5.86 -1.78
N SER A 119 7.54 6.03 -2.94
CA SER A 119 7.42 4.96 -3.93
C SER A 119 8.77 4.49 -4.46
N THR A 120 9.72 5.42 -4.66
CA THR A 120 11.09 5.09 -5.07
C THR A 120 11.83 4.34 -3.97
N ALA A 121 11.68 4.73 -2.70
CA ALA A 121 12.27 4.04 -1.57
C ALA A 121 11.69 2.63 -1.40
N VAL A 122 10.37 2.47 -1.49
CA VAL A 122 9.69 1.17 -1.43
C VAL A 122 10.13 0.27 -2.60
N TYR A 123 10.21 0.82 -3.81
CA TYR A 123 10.71 0.07 -4.96
C TYR A 123 12.13 -0.45 -4.76
N ASN A 124 13.04 0.40 -4.28
CA ASN A 124 14.43 0.00 -4.00
C ASN A 124 14.55 -1.00 -2.85
N PHE A 125 13.65 -0.94 -1.88
CA PHE A 125 13.60 -1.90 -0.76
C PHE A 125 13.09 -3.28 -1.21
N LEU A 126 12.09 -3.32 -2.10
CA LEU A 126 11.49 -4.56 -2.59
C LEU A 126 12.34 -5.31 -3.62
N ASN A 127 13.32 -4.63 -4.26
CA ASN A 127 14.17 -5.22 -5.29
C ASN A 127 15.60 -5.55 -4.80
N LYS A 128 15.85 -5.50 -3.49
CA LYS A 128 17.07 -6.02 -2.86
C LYS A 128 16.84 -7.41 -2.28
#